data_f499d5ae2f9d62131bdd19f25633670f
#
_entry.id   f499d5ae2f9d62131bdd19f25633670f
#
_cell.length_a   1.000
_cell.length_b   1.000
_cell.length_c   1.000
_cell.angle_alpha   90.00
_cell.angle_beta   90.00
_cell.angle_gamma   90.00
#
_symmetry.space_group_name_H-M   'P 1'
#
loop_
_entity.id
_entity.type
_entity.pdbx_description
1 polymer ?
#
loop_
_entity_poly.entity_id
_entity_poly.type
_entity_poly.pdbx_seq_one_letter_code
_entity_poly.pdbx_strand_id
1 'polypeptide(L)'
;DNYHSTHSEENKQLTAEIYNKLKAKGFIKTKVISQLFDPEKNMFLPDRFVKGTCPKCKAEDQYGDNCEVCASTYSPMDLINPRSAVSGATPIIKESEHFFFDLPAFEGMLKEWTRSGSLQPEIANKMQEWFESGLQQWDISRDAPYFGFEIPGAKDKFFYVWLDAPIGYMASFKNLCDREGIDFNEFWGENSDAELYHFIGKDI
;
A
#
# COMPACT_ATOMS: atom_id res chain seq x y z
N ASP A 1 15.02 -15.52 -22.20
CA ASP A 1 14.62 -14.31 -21.45
C ASP A 1 13.10 -14.28 -21.32
N ASN A 2 12.60 -13.93 -20.14
CA ASN A 2 11.18 -13.82 -19.87
C ASN A 2 10.88 -12.50 -19.15
N TYR A 3 9.85 -11.80 -19.58
CA TYR A 3 9.31 -10.63 -18.89
C TYR A 3 8.06 -11.04 -18.13
N HIS A 4 7.97 -10.61 -16.87
CA HIS A 4 6.77 -10.80 -16.04
C HIS A 4 6.33 -9.48 -15.46
N SER A 5 5.02 -9.25 -15.41
CA SER A 5 4.42 -8.03 -14.87
C SER A 5 3.73 -8.32 -13.53
N THR A 6 3.77 -7.36 -12.62
CA THR A 6 2.94 -7.40 -11.41
C THR A 6 1.44 -7.36 -11.72
N HIS A 7 1.04 -6.91 -12.93
CA HIS A 7 -0.35 -7.01 -13.41
C HIS A 7 -0.57 -8.31 -14.19
N SER A 8 -0.33 -9.43 -13.53
CA SER A 8 -0.49 -10.79 -14.08
C SER A 8 -1.59 -11.54 -13.34
N GLU A 9 -2.08 -12.62 -13.95
CA GLU A 9 -3.11 -13.47 -13.31
C GLU A 9 -2.56 -14.18 -12.07
N GLU A 10 -1.30 -14.62 -12.09
CA GLU A 10 -0.63 -15.23 -10.93
C GLU A 10 -0.58 -14.25 -9.75
N ASN A 11 -0.22 -12.98 -10.00
CA ASN A 11 -0.18 -11.98 -8.94
C ASN A 11 -1.57 -11.67 -8.39
N LYS A 12 -2.57 -11.57 -9.26
CA LYS A 12 -3.97 -11.38 -8.85
C LYS A 12 -4.46 -12.52 -7.94
N GLN A 13 -4.19 -13.77 -8.33
CA GLN A 13 -4.61 -14.95 -7.56
C GLN A 13 -3.91 -15.00 -6.20
N LEU A 14 -2.59 -14.84 -6.16
CA LEU A 14 -1.81 -14.83 -4.92
C LEU A 14 -2.22 -13.69 -3.99
N THR A 15 -2.44 -12.48 -4.53
CA THR A 15 -2.90 -11.34 -3.74
C THR A 15 -4.28 -11.60 -3.14
N ALA A 16 -5.21 -12.13 -3.93
CA ALA A 16 -6.55 -12.47 -3.45
C ALA A 16 -6.51 -13.59 -2.40
N GLU A 17 -5.66 -14.60 -2.58
CA GLU A 17 -5.47 -15.70 -1.62
C GLU A 17 -4.93 -15.20 -0.28
N ILE A 18 -3.86 -14.40 -0.30
CA ILE A 18 -3.25 -13.81 0.90
C ILE A 18 -4.27 -12.92 1.62
N TYR A 19 -4.96 -12.04 0.88
CA TYR A 19 -6.01 -11.20 1.44
C TYR A 19 -7.11 -12.01 2.12
N ASN A 20 -7.62 -13.05 1.46
CA ASN A 20 -8.68 -13.89 2.01
C ASN A 20 -8.23 -14.64 3.27
N LYS A 21 -6.99 -15.14 3.30
CA LYS A 21 -6.40 -15.76 4.49
C LYS A 21 -6.30 -14.79 5.66
N LEU A 22 -5.83 -13.56 5.41
CA LEU A 22 -5.74 -12.50 6.43
C LEU A 22 -7.13 -12.08 6.92
N LYS A 23 -8.10 -11.95 6.02
CA LYS A 23 -9.49 -11.61 6.35
C LYS A 23 -10.14 -12.69 7.21
N ALA A 24 -9.98 -13.97 6.85
CA ALA A 24 -10.50 -15.10 7.61
C ALA A 24 -9.92 -15.18 9.04
N LYS A 25 -8.68 -14.76 9.22
CA LYS A 25 -8.00 -14.67 10.53
C LYS A 25 -8.32 -13.36 11.29
N GLY A 26 -9.14 -12.45 10.74
CA GLY A 26 -9.55 -11.22 11.38
C GLY A 26 -8.53 -10.09 11.33
N PHE A 27 -7.50 -10.18 10.50
CA PHE A 27 -6.46 -9.15 10.34
C PHE A 27 -6.80 -8.07 9.30
N ILE A 28 -7.94 -8.19 8.64
CA ILE A 28 -8.47 -7.12 7.79
C ILE A 28 -9.63 -6.44 8.51
N LYS A 29 -9.51 -5.13 8.70
CA LYS A 29 -10.51 -4.29 9.35
C LYS A 29 -11.14 -3.36 8.31
N THR A 30 -12.37 -2.92 8.55
CA THR A 30 -13.02 -1.89 7.73
C THR A 30 -13.23 -0.63 8.55
N LYS A 31 -13.03 0.53 7.92
CA LYS A 31 -13.30 1.85 8.51
C LYS A 31 -13.87 2.76 7.45
N VAL A 32 -14.79 3.61 7.85
CA VAL A 32 -15.23 4.75 7.03
C VAL A 32 -14.23 5.87 7.24
N ILE A 33 -13.69 6.39 6.15
CA ILE A 33 -12.78 7.54 6.14
C ILE A 33 -13.34 8.66 5.29
N SER A 34 -13.02 9.90 5.67
CA SER A 34 -13.37 11.09 4.88
C SER A 34 -12.22 11.42 3.94
N GLN A 35 -12.53 11.67 2.68
CA GLN A 35 -11.55 12.01 1.65
C GLN A 35 -12.08 13.16 0.78
N LEU A 36 -11.16 13.86 0.12
CA LEU A 36 -11.52 14.85 -0.90
C LEU A 36 -11.98 14.14 -2.18
N PHE A 37 -13.07 14.62 -2.75
CA PHE A 37 -13.71 14.07 -3.92
C PHE A 37 -13.91 15.16 -4.98
N ASP A 38 -13.56 14.86 -6.21
CA ASP A 38 -13.78 15.72 -7.37
C ASP A 38 -15.19 15.49 -7.92
N PRO A 39 -16.12 16.45 -7.80
CA PRO A 39 -17.48 16.28 -8.27
C PRO A 39 -17.61 16.32 -9.79
N GLU A 40 -16.66 16.93 -10.52
CA GLU A 40 -16.67 16.99 -11.98
C GLU A 40 -16.14 15.71 -12.62
N LYS A 41 -15.12 15.10 -12.01
CA LYS A 41 -14.53 13.83 -12.46
C LYS A 41 -15.15 12.61 -11.81
N ASN A 42 -16.01 12.83 -10.80
CA ASN A 42 -16.65 11.77 -10.02
C ASN A 42 -15.65 10.75 -9.47
N MET A 43 -14.56 11.25 -8.84
CA MET A 43 -13.50 10.43 -8.30
C MET A 43 -12.95 10.96 -6.99
N PHE A 44 -12.51 10.07 -6.10
CA PHE A 44 -11.71 10.44 -4.95
C PHE A 44 -10.33 10.91 -5.38
N LEU A 45 -9.80 11.92 -4.68
CA LEU A 45 -8.53 12.54 -5.02
C LEU A 45 -7.42 11.99 -4.12
N PRO A 46 -6.46 11.23 -4.68
CA PRO A 46 -5.18 10.97 -4.01
C PRO A 46 -4.48 12.30 -3.67
N ASP A 47 -3.62 12.28 -2.67
CA ASP A 47 -2.95 13.47 -2.13
C ASP A 47 -2.28 14.34 -3.21
N ARG A 48 -1.66 13.69 -4.20
CA ARG A 48 -1.01 14.37 -5.35
C ARG A 48 -1.97 14.91 -6.40
N PHE A 49 -3.26 14.62 -6.28
CA PHE A 49 -4.30 15.17 -7.14
C PHE A 49 -5.05 16.33 -6.48
N VAL A 50 -4.60 16.74 -5.29
CA VAL A 50 -5.07 17.95 -4.61
C VAL A 50 -3.96 18.98 -4.58
N LYS A 51 -4.30 20.21 -4.92
CA LYS A 51 -3.41 21.38 -4.77
C LYS A 51 -4.12 22.47 -4.00
N GLY A 52 -3.33 23.27 -3.29
CA GLY A 52 -3.85 24.38 -2.52
C GLY A 52 -2.74 25.20 -1.89
N THR A 53 -3.10 26.05 -0.94
CA THR A 53 -2.16 26.89 -0.20
C THR A 53 -1.71 26.16 1.07
N CYS A 54 -0.41 26.11 1.31
CA CYS A 54 0.17 25.48 2.49
C CYS A 54 -0.41 26.07 3.79
N PRO A 55 -0.90 25.27 4.73
CA PRO A 55 -1.47 25.78 5.98
C PRO A 55 -0.42 26.46 6.88
N LYS A 56 0.87 26.06 6.75
CA LYS A 56 1.97 26.59 7.59
C LYS A 56 2.63 27.85 7.00
N CYS A 57 3.24 27.78 5.84
CA CYS A 57 4.01 28.90 5.27
C CYS A 57 3.23 29.76 4.28
N LYS A 58 2.00 29.39 3.94
CA LYS A 58 1.13 30.10 2.98
C LYS A 58 1.62 30.10 1.54
N ALA A 59 2.59 29.28 1.20
CA ALA A 59 2.99 29.08 -0.20
C ALA A 59 1.82 28.51 -1.01
N GLU A 60 1.57 29.08 -2.17
CA GLU A 60 0.50 28.66 -3.08
C GLU A 60 0.91 27.42 -3.90
N ASP A 61 -0.07 26.76 -4.50
CA ASP A 61 0.08 25.64 -5.45
C ASP A 61 0.84 24.42 -4.89
N GLN A 62 0.71 24.16 -3.59
CA GLN A 62 1.33 23.01 -2.94
C GLN A 62 0.44 21.76 -3.03
N TYR A 63 1.09 20.57 -3.09
CA TYR A 63 0.40 19.27 -3.11
C TYR A 63 -0.21 18.90 -1.75
N GLY A 64 -1.12 17.91 -1.77
CA GLY A 64 -1.92 17.53 -0.62
C GLY A 64 -1.18 16.79 0.49
N ASP A 65 0.04 16.33 0.25
CA ASP A 65 0.85 15.54 1.21
C ASP A 65 1.97 16.34 1.87
N ASN A 66 2.57 17.30 1.14
CA ASN A 66 3.70 18.07 1.63
C ASN A 66 3.85 19.44 0.94
N CYS A 67 4.56 20.33 1.59
CA CYS A 67 4.94 21.63 1.04
C CYS A 67 6.36 21.60 0.48
N GLU A 68 6.53 21.88 -0.81
CA GLU A 68 7.84 21.93 -1.45
C GLU A 68 8.69 23.14 -0.98
N VAL A 69 8.06 24.14 -0.39
CA VAL A 69 8.75 25.37 0.09
C VAL A 69 9.27 25.23 1.52
N CYS A 70 8.45 24.72 2.45
CA CYS A 70 8.83 24.61 3.87
C CYS A 70 8.99 23.17 4.36
N ALA A 71 8.90 22.18 3.48
CA ALA A 71 9.03 20.75 3.75
C ALA A 71 8.08 20.21 4.85
N SER A 72 7.01 20.94 5.17
CA SER A 72 6.03 20.46 6.14
C SER A 72 5.07 19.47 5.51
N THR A 73 4.75 18.40 6.24
CA THR A 73 3.71 17.43 5.90
C THR A 73 2.37 17.83 6.53
N TYR A 74 1.28 17.48 5.87
CA TYR A 74 -0.10 17.76 6.31
C TYR A 74 -1.08 16.83 5.57
N SER A 75 -2.33 16.79 6.01
CA SER A 75 -3.41 16.14 5.26
C SER A 75 -3.88 17.02 4.09
N PRO A 76 -4.31 16.45 2.95
CA PRO A 76 -4.96 17.22 1.89
C PRO A 76 -6.13 18.08 2.37
N MET A 77 -6.79 17.65 3.44
CA MET A 77 -7.91 18.37 4.05
C MET A 77 -7.49 19.63 4.81
N ASP A 78 -6.20 19.77 5.14
CA ASP A 78 -5.66 20.94 5.84
C ASP A 78 -5.27 22.08 4.88
N LEU A 79 -5.20 21.80 3.58
CA LEU A 79 -4.89 22.81 2.57
C LEU A 79 -5.91 23.94 2.58
N ILE A 80 -5.43 25.16 2.43
CA ILE A 80 -6.27 26.33 2.26
C ILE A 80 -6.66 26.44 0.78
N ASN A 81 -7.93 26.62 0.50
CA ASN A 81 -8.48 26.70 -0.86
C ASN A 81 -8.05 25.49 -1.73
N PRO A 82 -8.34 24.25 -1.29
CA PRO A 82 -7.99 23.09 -2.07
C PRO A 82 -8.69 23.07 -3.42
N ARG A 83 -8.00 22.58 -4.44
CA ARG A 83 -8.55 22.34 -5.77
C ARG A 83 -8.07 21.02 -6.34
N SER A 84 -8.90 20.41 -7.16
CA SER A 84 -8.51 19.23 -7.93
C SER A 84 -7.42 19.62 -8.94
N ALA A 85 -6.30 18.90 -8.92
CA ALA A 85 -5.26 19.05 -9.94
C ALA A 85 -5.70 18.48 -11.31
N VAL A 86 -6.81 17.73 -11.34
CA VAL A 86 -7.33 17.06 -12.55
C VAL A 86 -8.34 17.93 -13.28
N SER A 87 -9.29 18.53 -12.56
CA SER A 87 -10.38 19.34 -13.16
C SER A 87 -10.28 20.83 -12.84
N GLY A 88 -9.56 21.21 -11.77
CA GLY A 88 -9.58 22.56 -11.22
C GLY A 88 -10.76 22.82 -10.28
N ALA A 89 -11.73 21.91 -10.18
CA ALA A 89 -12.90 22.05 -9.33
C ALA A 89 -12.52 22.13 -7.84
N THR A 90 -13.34 22.79 -7.04
CA THR A 90 -13.25 22.73 -5.58
C THR A 90 -13.73 21.36 -5.10
N PRO A 91 -12.87 20.58 -4.43
CA PRO A 91 -13.26 19.27 -3.94
C PRO A 91 -14.33 19.37 -2.84
N ILE A 92 -15.11 18.33 -2.73
CA ILE A 92 -16.03 18.12 -1.58
C ILE A 92 -15.51 17.00 -0.69
N ILE A 93 -15.88 17.00 0.57
CA ILE A 93 -15.60 15.89 1.49
C ILE A 93 -16.65 14.80 1.24
N LYS A 94 -16.18 13.57 1.04
CA LYS A 94 -17.04 12.40 0.89
C LYS A 94 -16.50 11.24 1.70
N GLU A 95 -17.38 10.49 2.32
CA GLU A 95 -17.01 9.29 3.07
C GLU A 95 -16.91 8.07 2.15
N SER A 96 -15.97 7.20 2.47
CA SER A 96 -15.79 5.92 1.80
C SER A 96 -15.35 4.86 2.81
N GLU A 97 -15.86 3.64 2.67
CA GLU A 97 -15.39 2.50 3.46
C GLU A 97 -14.07 2.00 2.87
N HIS A 98 -13.05 1.88 3.70
CA HIS A 98 -11.73 1.38 3.35
C HIS A 98 -11.36 0.13 4.15
N PHE A 99 -10.47 -0.68 3.55
CA PHE A 99 -9.94 -1.90 4.15
C PHE A 99 -8.53 -1.64 4.67
N PHE A 100 -8.31 -2.06 5.92
CA PHE A 100 -7.05 -1.86 6.64
C PHE A 100 -6.45 -3.18 7.04
N PHE A 101 -5.16 -3.36 6.77
CA PHE A 101 -4.38 -4.44 7.35
C PHE A 101 -3.99 -4.07 8.79
N ASP A 102 -4.26 -4.96 9.73
CA ASP A 102 -4.01 -4.76 11.16
C ASP A 102 -2.54 -5.02 11.49
N LEU A 103 -1.65 -4.17 10.95
CA LEU A 103 -0.20 -4.28 11.14
C LEU A 103 0.22 -4.32 12.63
N PRO A 104 -0.40 -3.57 13.57
CA PRO A 104 -0.09 -3.66 14.99
C PRO A 104 -0.20 -5.09 15.57
N ALA A 105 -1.09 -5.92 15.05
CA ALA A 105 -1.23 -7.31 15.50
C ALA A 105 0.03 -8.16 15.24
N PHE A 106 0.91 -7.71 14.36
CA PHE A 106 2.15 -8.40 13.99
C PHE A 106 3.40 -7.79 14.67
N GLU A 107 3.26 -6.76 15.50
CA GLU A 107 4.38 -6.03 16.08
C GLU A 107 5.36 -6.93 16.84
N GLY A 108 4.86 -7.87 17.66
CA GLY A 108 5.70 -8.81 18.41
C GLY A 108 6.56 -9.68 17.48
N MET A 109 5.93 -10.31 16.49
CA MET A 109 6.63 -11.14 15.50
C MET A 109 7.64 -10.32 14.69
N LEU A 110 7.27 -9.12 14.26
CA LEU A 110 8.15 -8.24 13.49
C LEU A 110 9.36 -7.79 14.31
N LYS A 111 9.19 -7.45 15.60
CA LYS A 111 10.30 -7.10 16.50
C LYS A 111 11.28 -8.27 16.68
N GLU A 112 10.79 -9.48 16.82
CA GLU A 112 11.62 -10.67 16.92
C GLU A 112 12.38 -10.92 15.61
N TRP A 113 11.66 -10.94 14.49
CA TRP A 113 12.23 -11.20 13.18
C TRP A 113 13.28 -10.18 12.75
N THR A 114 13.04 -8.89 12.93
CA THR A 114 13.98 -7.83 12.55
C THR A 114 15.29 -7.87 13.35
N ARG A 115 15.30 -8.53 14.50
CA ARG A 115 16.47 -8.73 15.36
C ARG A 115 17.10 -10.12 15.28
N SER A 116 16.54 -11.01 14.46
CA SER A 116 17.05 -12.38 14.30
C SER A 116 18.37 -12.50 13.52
N GLY A 117 18.88 -11.40 12.97
CA GLY A 117 20.03 -11.41 12.06
C GLY A 117 19.65 -11.51 10.58
N SER A 118 18.35 -11.55 10.26
CA SER A 118 17.84 -11.57 8.88
C SER A 118 18.03 -10.24 8.15
N LEU A 119 18.21 -9.14 8.88
CA LEU A 119 18.43 -7.80 8.35
C LEU A 119 19.81 -7.26 8.68
N GLN A 120 20.30 -6.37 7.82
CA GLN A 120 21.48 -5.57 8.13
C GLN A 120 21.23 -4.72 9.39
N PRO A 121 22.26 -4.50 10.25
CA PRO A 121 22.07 -3.77 11.50
C PRO A 121 21.47 -2.37 11.35
N GLU A 122 21.84 -1.64 10.28
CA GLU A 122 21.33 -0.30 9.99
C GLU A 122 19.83 -0.33 9.68
N ILE A 123 19.39 -1.34 8.95
CA ILE A 123 17.96 -1.52 8.61
C ILE A 123 17.17 -1.95 9.85
N ALA A 124 17.69 -2.88 10.63
CA ALA A 124 17.06 -3.30 11.90
C ALA A 124 16.92 -2.12 12.89
N ASN A 125 17.92 -1.24 12.97
CA ASN A 125 17.88 -0.03 13.80
C ASN A 125 16.81 0.95 13.27
N LYS A 126 16.69 1.11 11.95
CA LYS A 126 15.65 1.97 11.36
C LYS A 126 14.25 1.44 11.64
N MET A 127 14.04 0.13 11.57
CA MET A 127 12.76 -0.48 11.92
C MET A 127 12.38 -0.24 13.39
N GLN A 128 13.36 -0.16 14.29
CA GLN A 128 13.10 0.13 15.70
C GLN A 128 12.41 1.49 15.92
N GLU A 129 12.76 2.51 15.15
CA GLU A 129 12.10 3.83 15.23
C GLU A 129 10.59 3.73 14.96
N TRP A 130 10.18 2.87 14.03
CA TRP A 130 8.76 2.64 13.72
C TRP A 130 8.03 1.92 14.86
N PHE A 131 8.68 0.95 15.50
CA PHE A 131 8.10 0.29 16.66
C PHE A 131 7.94 1.24 17.85
N GLU A 132 8.89 2.16 18.06
CA GLU A 132 8.83 3.17 19.14
C GLU A 132 7.73 4.21 18.88
N SER A 133 7.48 4.57 17.63
CA SER A 133 6.39 5.46 17.26
C SER A 133 5.01 4.78 17.28
N GLY A 134 4.99 3.45 17.38
CA GLY A 134 3.79 2.62 17.34
C GLY A 134 3.29 2.35 15.92
N LEU A 135 3.20 1.06 15.57
CA LEU A 135 2.66 0.64 14.28
C LEU A 135 1.20 1.03 14.14
N GLN A 136 0.82 1.48 12.96
CA GLN A 136 -0.56 1.86 12.63
C GLN A 136 -1.19 0.86 11.66
N GLN A 137 -2.51 0.77 11.70
CA GLN A 137 -3.24 0.01 10.69
C GLN A 137 -3.02 0.63 9.31
N TRP A 138 -2.71 -0.20 8.34
CA TRP A 138 -2.35 0.23 6.99
C TRP A 138 -3.54 0.13 6.05
N ASP A 139 -3.90 1.24 5.40
CA ASP A 139 -4.94 1.29 4.38
C ASP A 139 -4.46 0.60 3.10
N ILE A 140 -5.07 -0.54 2.79
CA ILE A 140 -4.75 -1.41 1.65
C ILE A 140 -5.73 -1.26 0.50
N SER A 141 -6.64 -0.31 0.55
CA SER A 141 -7.69 -0.14 -0.46
C SER A 141 -7.66 1.22 -1.16
N ARG A 142 -8.19 1.25 -2.37
CA ARG A 142 -8.41 2.47 -3.16
C ARG A 142 -9.77 2.41 -3.83
N ASP A 143 -10.42 3.56 -3.96
CA ASP A 143 -11.69 3.70 -4.68
C ASP A 143 -11.48 3.78 -6.20
N ALA A 144 -12.48 3.33 -6.96
CA ALA A 144 -12.51 3.56 -8.40
C ALA A 144 -12.58 5.07 -8.73
N PRO A 145 -12.00 5.50 -9.88
CA PRO A 145 -11.23 4.72 -10.83
C PRO A 145 -9.78 4.51 -10.35
N TYR A 146 -9.33 3.29 -10.32
CA TYR A 146 -7.96 2.95 -9.91
C TYR A 146 -7.43 1.78 -10.75
N PHE A 147 -6.16 1.85 -11.16
CA PHE A 147 -5.50 0.74 -11.84
C PHE A 147 -4.95 -0.24 -10.80
N GLY A 148 -5.46 -1.46 -10.79
CA GLY A 148 -5.07 -2.50 -9.85
C GLY A 148 -6.04 -3.68 -9.88
N PHE A 149 -5.87 -4.60 -8.94
CA PHE A 149 -6.78 -5.73 -8.77
C PHE A 149 -7.93 -5.35 -7.85
N GLU A 150 -9.15 -5.68 -8.24
CA GLU A 150 -10.33 -5.48 -7.41
C GLU A 150 -10.28 -6.37 -6.16
N ILE A 151 -10.66 -5.82 -5.02
CA ILE A 151 -10.69 -6.54 -3.74
C ILE A 151 -11.84 -7.58 -3.76
N PRO A 152 -11.58 -8.87 -3.47
CA PRO A 152 -12.61 -9.89 -3.46
C PRO A 152 -13.81 -9.52 -2.58
N GLY A 153 -14.99 -9.49 -3.19
CA GLY A 153 -16.24 -9.18 -2.52
C GLY A 153 -16.48 -7.70 -2.19
N ALA A 154 -15.67 -6.79 -2.74
CA ALA A 154 -15.83 -5.35 -2.56
C ALA A 154 -15.81 -4.64 -3.92
N LYS A 155 -16.99 -4.45 -4.48
CA LYS A 155 -17.17 -3.80 -5.80
C LYS A 155 -16.58 -2.39 -5.80
N ASP A 156 -15.90 -2.02 -6.89
CA ASP A 156 -15.28 -0.70 -7.10
C ASP A 156 -14.21 -0.35 -6.06
N LYS A 157 -13.65 -1.36 -5.37
CA LYS A 157 -12.52 -1.24 -4.44
C LYS A 157 -11.34 -2.05 -4.95
N PHE A 158 -10.17 -1.42 -4.96
CA PHE A 158 -8.95 -1.99 -5.54
C PHE A 158 -7.88 -2.08 -4.46
N PHE A 159 -6.99 -3.08 -4.58
CA PHE A 159 -5.83 -3.15 -3.72
C PHE A 159 -4.88 -1.97 -3.99
N TYR A 160 -4.36 -1.40 -2.92
CA TYR A 160 -3.29 -0.43 -3.02
C TYR A 160 -2.01 -1.10 -3.52
N VAL A 161 -1.32 -0.46 -4.46
CA VAL A 161 -0.16 -1.03 -5.16
C VAL A 161 0.92 -1.60 -4.25
N TRP A 162 1.12 -1.04 -3.07
CA TRP A 162 2.11 -1.55 -2.12
C TRP A 162 1.69 -2.84 -1.39
N LEU A 163 0.47 -3.31 -1.57
CA LEU A 163 0.07 -4.64 -1.15
C LEU A 163 0.43 -5.70 -2.20
N ASP A 164 0.09 -5.47 -3.46
CA ASP A 164 0.24 -6.45 -4.53
C ASP A 164 1.63 -6.42 -5.19
N ALA A 165 2.33 -5.29 -5.18
CA ALA A 165 3.66 -5.17 -5.79
C ALA A 165 4.70 -6.09 -5.14
N PRO A 166 4.83 -6.20 -3.80
CA PRO A 166 5.75 -7.16 -3.17
C PRO A 166 5.40 -8.63 -3.46
N ILE A 167 4.12 -8.94 -3.63
CA ILE A 167 3.65 -10.28 -4.00
C ILE A 167 4.09 -10.63 -5.43
N GLY A 168 4.37 -9.63 -6.25
CA GLY A 168 4.90 -9.78 -7.60
C GLY A 168 6.20 -10.60 -7.68
N TYR A 169 7.05 -10.59 -6.66
CA TYR A 169 8.23 -11.48 -6.58
C TYR A 169 7.81 -12.95 -6.52
N MET A 170 6.86 -13.26 -5.65
CA MET A 170 6.26 -14.59 -5.51
C MET A 170 5.57 -15.02 -6.82
N ALA A 171 4.79 -14.12 -7.43
CA ALA A 171 4.09 -14.36 -8.69
C ALA A 171 5.03 -14.62 -9.86
N SER A 172 6.12 -13.86 -9.97
CA SER A 172 7.15 -14.06 -10.99
C SER A 172 7.81 -15.44 -10.86
N PHE A 173 8.11 -15.86 -9.64
CA PHE A 173 8.67 -17.19 -9.38
C PHE A 173 7.66 -18.29 -9.67
N LYS A 174 6.39 -18.09 -9.29
CA LYS A 174 5.31 -19.03 -9.64
C LYS A 174 5.18 -19.22 -11.15
N ASN A 175 5.21 -18.14 -11.93
CA ASN A 175 5.20 -18.21 -13.38
C ASN A 175 6.39 -19.01 -13.93
N LEU A 176 7.58 -18.87 -13.35
CA LEU A 176 8.75 -19.68 -13.70
C LEU A 176 8.49 -21.16 -13.40
N CYS A 177 8.01 -21.48 -12.21
CA CYS A 177 7.71 -22.86 -11.81
C CYS A 177 6.72 -23.52 -12.76
N ASP A 178 5.63 -22.84 -13.08
CA ASP A 178 4.59 -23.33 -13.98
C ASP A 178 5.11 -23.62 -15.40
N ARG A 179 6.03 -22.79 -15.91
CA ARG A 179 6.64 -22.99 -17.23
C ARG A 179 7.65 -24.13 -17.27
N GLU A 180 8.41 -24.30 -16.20
CA GLU A 180 9.51 -25.28 -16.14
C GLU A 180 9.07 -26.61 -15.50
N GLY A 181 7.81 -26.73 -15.05
CA GLY A 181 7.30 -27.94 -14.39
C GLY A 181 7.89 -28.16 -13.00
N ILE A 182 8.24 -27.10 -12.30
CA ILE A 182 8.79 -27.13 -10.93
C ILE A 182 7.66 -26.97 -9.92
N ASP A 183 7.69 -27.70 -8.83
CA ASP A 183 6.70 -27.49 -7.75
C ASP A 183 7.03 -26.20 -6.97
N PHE A 184 6.16 -25.21 -7.09
CA PHE A 184 6.27 -23.95 -6.38
C PHE A 184 6.35 -24.13 -4.85
N ASN A 185 5.67 -25.13 -4.29
CA ASN A 185 5.62 -25.36 -2.86
C ASN A 185 6.94 -25.92 -2.28
N GLU A 186 7.84 -26.46 -3.12
CA GLU A 186 9.18 -26.82 -2.68
C GLU A 186 9.97 -25.61 -2.18
N PHE A 187 9.63 -24.38 -2.66
CA PHE A 187 10.32 -23.14 -2.31
C PHE A 187 9.51 -22.22 -1.41
N TRP A 188 8.20 -22.12 -1.63
CA TRP A 188 7.31 -21.21 -0.90
C TRP A 188 6.32 -21.92 0.03
N GLY A 189 6.43 -23.24 0.14
CA GLY A 189 5.60 -24.03 1.04
C GLY A 189 6.01 -23.86 2.51
N GLU A 190 5.08 -24.18 3.42
CA GLU A 190 5.28 -24.04 4.87
C GLU A 190 6.46 -24.90 5.40
N ASN A 191 6.76 -26.02 4.72
CA ASN A 191 7.85 -26.93 5.08
C ASN A 191 9.05 -26.84 4.13
N SER A 192 9.22 -25.71 3.45
CA SER A 192 10.33 -25.50 2.54
C SER A 192 11.64 -25.32 3.32
N ASP A 193 12.71 -26.01 2.86
CA ASP A 193 14.07 -25.80 3.34
C ASP A 193 14.81 -24.73 2.51
N ALA A 194 14.15 -24.08 1.55
CA ALA A 194 14.72 -23.06 0.71
C ALA A 194 15.00 -21.76 1.47
N GLU A 195 16.16 -21.19 1.27
CA GLU A 195 16.47 -19.84 1.76
C GLU A 195 16.05 -18.78 0.73
N LEU A 196 15.30 -17.78 1.18
CA LEU A 196 14.81 -16.68 0.35
C LEU A 196 15.51 -15.38 0.70
N TYR A 197 16.14 -14.76 -0.30
CA TYR A 197 16.83 -13.48 -0.16
C TYR A 197 16.14 -12.40 -0.99
N HIS A 198 15.79 -11.28 -0.35
CA HIS A 198 15.26 -10.09 -1.01
C HIS A 198 16.32 -8.98 -1.07
N PHE A 199 16.67 -8.57 -2.29
CA PHE A 199 17.57 -7.42 -2.52
C PHE A 199 16.73 -6.21 -2.89
N ILE A 200 16.52 -5.32 -1.92
CA ILE A 200 15.62 -4.18 -2.03
C ILE A 200 16.41 -2.89 -1.82
N GLY A 201 16.20 -1.89 -2.69
CA GLY A 201 16.77 -0.56 -2.52
C GLY A 201 16.20 0.13 -1.26
N LYS A 202 17.00 0.98 -0.62
CA LYS A 202 16.62 1.65 0.65
C LYS A 202 15.42 2.61 0.52
N ASP A 203 15.10 3.01 -0.69
CA ASP A 203 14.01 3.97 -0.97
C ASP A 203 12.66 3.29 -1.24
N ILE A 204 12.60 1.96 -1.05
CA ILE A 204 11.39 1.15 -1.25
C ILE A 204 10.83 0.69 0.10
#